data_baefbd73ae52a1f50ebe59d7eaa23f4e
#
_entry.id   baefbd73ae52a1f50ebe59d7eaa23f4e
#
_cell.length_a   1.000
_cell.length_b   1.000
_cell.length_c   1.000
_cell.angle_alpha   90.00
_cell.angle_beta   90.00
_cell.angle_gamma   90.00
#
_symmetry.space_group_name_H-M   'P 1'
#
loop_
_entity.id
_entity.type
_entity.pdbx_description
1 polymer ?
#
loop_
_entity_poly.entity_id
_entity_poly.type
_entity_poly.pdbx_seq_one_letter_code
_entity_poly.pdbx_strand_id
1 'polypeptide(L)'
;MAGTTPEEALSAGRFDEVVGLHIEPHLGWERPVFLYDYPAECAALARLKPERPSRAERFELYIGGIELCNGFSELNDAGEQRRRFQQALEAGRRAGRPTTPLPERFLADLTRMPPATGNALGVDRLAMLMAGTVDIDDVTAFTPEEL
;
A
#
# COMPACT_ATOMS: atom_id res chain seq x y z
N MET A 1 -9.92 -1.14 -21.20
CA MET A 1 -8.60 -0.89 -21.82
C MET A 1 -7.88 -2.23 -21.97
N ALA A 2 -8.08 -2.90 -23.09
CA ALA A 2 -7.30 -4.08 -23.43
C ALA A 2 -5.95 -3.60 -23.95
N GLY A 3 -4.85 -3.94 -23.29
CA GLY A 3 -3.53 -3.86 -23.87
C GLY A 3 -2.41 -3.21 -23.08
N THR A 4 -2.62 -2.77 -21.84
CA THR A 4 -1.49 -2.28 -21.02
C THR A 4 -0.86 -3.44 -20.25
N THR A 5 0.42 -3.72 -20.49
CA THR A 5 1.16 -4.73 -19.72
C THR A 5 1.52 -4.19 -18.33
N PRO A 6 1.78 -5.06 -17.33
CA PRO A 6 2.26 -4.62 -16.01
C PRO A 6 3.52 -3.75 -16.09
N GLU A 7 4.44 -4.07 -17.00
CA GLU A 7 5.69 -3.33 -17.22
C GLU A 7 5.42 -1.94 -17.78
N GLU A 8 4.47 -1.79 -18.71
CA GLU A 8 4.05 -0.50 -19.24
C GLU A 8 3.36 0.35 -18.17
N ALA A 9 2.51 -0.25 -17.35
CA ALA A 9 1.87 0.44 -16.23
C ALA A 9 2.89 0.95 -15.20
N LEU A 10 3.88 0.12 -14.85
CA LEU A 10 4.98 0.50 -13.94
C LEU A 10 5.83 1.63 -14.52
N SER A 11 6.27 1.51 -15.77
CA SER A 11 7.12 2.52 -16.42
C SER A 11 6.41 3.87 -16.58
N ALA A 12 5.09 3.85 -16.74
CA ALA A 12 4.24 5.04 -16.80
C ALA A 12 3.83 5.59 -15.42
N GLY A 13 4.22 4.94 -14.31
CA GLY A 13 3.82 5.31 -12.96
C GLY A 13 2.31 5.15 -12.69
N ARG A 14 1.65 4.26 -13.42
CA ARG A 14 0.19 4.03 -13.38
C ARG A 14 -0.20 2.67 -12.80
N PHE A 15 0.75 1.97 -12.17
CA PHE A 15 0.51 0.63 -11.63
C PHE A 15 -0.66 0.62 -10.64
N ASP A 16 -0.63 1.49 -9.64
CA ASP A 16 -1.68 1.56 -8.60
C ASP A 16 -3.04 1.94 -9.20
N GLU A 17 -3.08 2.85 -10.20
CA GLU A 17 -4.31 3.20 -10.92
C GLU A 17 -4.89 1.99 -11.66
N VAL A 18 -4.05 1.23 -12.37
CA VAL A 18 -4.50 0.05 -13.13
C VAL A 18 -4.98 -1.05 -12.18
N VAL A 19 -4.25 -1.29 -11.10
CA VAL A 19 -4.62 -2.29 -10.08
C VAL A 19 -5.94 -1.88 -9.41
N GLY A 20 -6.03 -0.66 -8.90
CA GLY A 20 -7.22 -0.16 -8.17
C GLY A 20 -8.49 -0.10 -9.01
N LEU A 21 -8.39 0.30 -10.29
CA LEU A 21 -9.56 0.43 -11.14
C LEU A 21 -10.00 -0.87 -11.85
N HIS A 22 -9.06 -1.78 -12.12
CA HIS A 22 -9.33 -2.90 -13.03
C HIS A 22 -9.06 -4.29 -12.43
N ILE A 23 -8.41 -4.40 -11.28
CA ILE A 23 -8.07 -5.67 -10.66
C ILE A 23 -8.77 -5.81 -9.30
N GLU A 24 -8.56 -4.88 -8.39
CA GLU A 24 -9.08 -4.93 -7.02
C GLU A 24 -10.59 -5.15 -6.94
N PRO A 25 -11.44 -4.47 -7.75
CA PRO A 25 -12.89 -4.66 -7.70
C PRO A 25 -13.34 -6.08 -8.04
N HIS A 26 -12.47 -6.88 -8.63
CA HIS A 26 -12.76 -8.26 -9.01
C HIS A 26 -12.18 -9.31 -8.05
N LEU A 27 -11.42 -8.88 -7.02
CA LEU A 27 -10.78 -9.79 -6.08
C LEU A 27 -11.70 -10.18 -4.92
N GLY A 28 -11.58 -11.43 -4.48
CA GLY A 28 -12.14 -11.86 -3.21
C GLY A 28 -13.64 -12.13 -3.18
N TRP A 29 -14.34 -12.26 -4.31
CA TRP A 29 -15.79 -12.51 -4.36
C TRP A 29 -16.21 -13.92 -3.97
N GLU A 30 -15.49 -14.93 -4.41
CA GLU A 30 -15.80 -16.34 -4.08
C GLU A 30 -15.11 -16.78 -2.77
N ARG A 31 -13.94 -16.23 -2.52
CA ARG A 31 -13.10 -16.53 -1.34
C ARG A 31 -12.10 -15.39 -1.13
N PRO A 32 -11.60 -15.19 0.11
CA PRO A 32 -10.53 -14.21 0.36
C PRO A 32 -9.33 -14.43 -0.56
N VAL A 33 -8.75 -13.36 -1.09
CA VAL A 33 -7.61 -13.38 -2.00
C VAL A 33 -6.49 -12.52 -1.45
N PHE A 34 -5.27 -13.09 -1.38
CA PHE A 34 -4.06 -12.31 -1.12
C PHE A 34 -3.40 -11.91 -2.44
N LEU A 35 -3.19 -10.62 -2.63
CA LEU A 35 -2.30 -10.06 -3.63
C LEU A 35 -0.95 -9.82 -2.96
N TYR A 36 0.14 -10.40 -3.46
CA TYR A 36 1.45 -10.33 -2.82
C TYR A 36 2.58 -10.22 -3.86
N ASP A 37 3.81 -10.02 -3.39
CA ASP A 37 4.98 -9.81 -4.26
C ASP A 37 4.84 -8.57 -5.15
N TYR A 38 4.51 -7.46 -4.51
CA TYR A 38 4.41 -6.16 -5.20
C TYR A 38 5.72 -5.79 -5.90
N PRO A 39 5.67 -5.06 -7.02
CA PRO A 39 6.87 -4.52 -7.66
C PRO A 39 7.70 -3.67 -6.70
N ALA A 40 9.02 -3.66 -6.86
CA ALA A 40 9.92 -2.88 -6.01
C ALA A 40 9.60 -1.38 -6.02
N GLU A 41 9.09 -0.86 -7.12
CA GLU A 41 8.64 0.54 -7.28
C GLU A 41 7.45 0.87 -6.39
N CYS A 42 6.64 -0.15 -6.05
CA CYS A 42 5.45 -0.06 -5.20
C CYS A 42 5.72 -0.59 -3.77
N ALA A 43 6.99 -0.75 -3.40
CA ALA A 43 7.37 -1.32 -2.09
C ALA A 43 6.98 -0.44 -0.90
N ALA A 44 6.81 0.88 -1.07
CA ALA A 44 6.57 1.83 0.02
C ALA A 44 7.57 1.65 1.18
N LEU A 45 7.12 1.19 2.35
CA LEU A 45 7.93 0.92 3.54
C LEU A 45 8.32 -0.57 3.66
N ALA A 46 7.97 -1.40 2.67
CA ALA A 46 8.28 -2.82 2.68
C ALA A 46 9.75 -3.09 2.32
N ARG A 47 10.31 -4.12 2.93
CA ARG A 47 11.59 -4.69 2.53
C ARG A 47 11.46 -5.37 1.17
N LEU A 48 12.50 -5.30 0.36
CA LEU A 48 12.58 -6.10 -0.88
C LEU A 48 13.00 -7.54 -0.54
N LYS A 49 12.53 -8.49 -1.35
CA LYS A 49 12.94 -9.90 -1.22
C LYS A 49 14.44 -10.04 -1.51
N PRO A 50 15.24 -10.62 -0.62
CA PRO A 50 16.68 -10.79 -0.85
C PRO A 50 16.99 -11.60 -2.12
N GLU A 51 16.22 -12.66 -2.34
CA GLU A 51 16.39 -13.57 -3.49
C GLU A 51 15.79 -13.01 -4.79
N ARG A 52 14.94 -11.98 -4.69
CA ARG A 52 14.26 -11.37 -5.84
C ARG A 52 14.04 -9.86 -5.62
N PRO A 53 15.08 -9.03 -5.71
CA PRO A 53 15.02 -7.60 -5.36
C PRO A 53 14.07 -6.76 -6.22
N SER A 54 13.52 -7.30 -7.31
CA SER A 54 12.44 -6.68 -8.10
C SER A 54 11.06 -6.81 -7.44
N ARG A 55 10.95 -7.47 -6.29
CA ARG A 55 9.71 -7.70 -5.56
C ARG A 55 9.84 -7.30 -4.09
N ALA A 56 8.75 -6.73 -3.57
CA ALA A 56 8.62 -6.37 -2.16
C ALA A 56 7.99 -7.53 -1.36
N GLU A 57 8.40 -7.67 -0.11
CA GLU A 57 7.74 -8.53 0.87
C GLU A 57 6.49 -7.82 1.42
N ARG A 58 5.51 -7.59 0.54
CA ARG A 58 4.24 -6.90 0.80
C ARG A 58 3.08 -7.74 0.30
N PHE A 59 1.98 -7.71 1.06
CA PHE A 59 0.72 -8.33 0.66
C PHE A 59 -0.45 -7.43 1.02
N GLU A 60 -1.56 -7.63 0.33
CA GLU A 60 -2.87 -7.09 0.65
C GLU A 60 -3.90 -8.21 0.60
N LEU A 61 -4.92 -8.14 1.46
CA LEU A 61 -6.03 -9.10 1.51
C LEU A 61 -7.29 -8.42 0.97
N TYR A 62 -7.94 -9.09 0.03
CA TYR A 62 -9.19 -8.65 -0.58
C TYR A 62 -10.33 -9.62 -0.28
N ILE A 63 -11.50 -9.06 0.08
CA ILE A 63 -12.76 -9.78 0.26
C ILE A 63 -13.86 -8.94 -0.39
N GLY A 64 -14.60 -9.50 -1.37
CA GLY A 64 -15.69 -8.81 -2.03
C GLY A 64 -15.31 -7.51 -2.75
N GLY A 65 -14.11 -7.45 -3.34
CA GLY A 65 -13.58 -6.26 -3.99
C GLY A 65 -13.04 -5.19 -3.03
N ILE A 66 -13.02 -5.47 -1.71
CA ILE A 66 -12.57 -4.53 -0.68
C ILE A 66 -11.20 -4.96 -0.17
N GLU A 67 -10.21 -4.04 -0.22
CA GLU A 67 -8.94 -4.21 0.49
C GLU A 67 -9.20 -4.17 1.99
N LEU A 68 -8.94 -5.28 2.66
CA LEU A 68 -9.19 -5.43 4.09
C LEU A 68 -7.94 -5.15 4.92
N CYS A 69 -6.77 -5.56 4.46
CA CYS A 69 -5.52 -5.26 5.13
C CYS A 69 -4.35 -5.15 4.16
N ASN A 70 -3.32 -4.43 4.61
CA ASN A 70 -2.05 -4.25 3.93
C ASN A 70 -0.93 -4.54 4.92
N GLY A 71 -0.09 -5.51 4.61
CA GLY A 71 0.98 -5.95 5.47
C GLY A 71 2.29 -6.17 4.72
N PHE A 72 3.39 -6.01 5.43
CA PHE A 72 4.72 -6.19 4.84
C PHE A 72 5.80 -6.47 5.90
N SER A 73 6.91 -7.05 5.46
CA SER A 73 8.14 -7.05 6.24
C SER A 73 8.70 -5.63 6.25
N GLU A 74 8.90 -5.07 7.43
CA GLU A 74 9.32 -3.68 7.60
C GLU A 74 10.74 -3.46 7.06
N LEU A 75 10.91 -2.37 6.32
CA LEU A 75 12.23 -1.91 5.90
C LEU A 75 12.94 -1.26 7.10
N ASN A 76 13.97 -1.92 7.62
CA ASN A 76 14.78 -1.44 8.74
C ASN A 76 16.17 -0.93 8.34
N ASP A 77 16.39 -0.68 7.06
CA ASP A 77 17.57 0.00 6.52
C ASP A 77 17.29 1.50 6.38
N ALA A 78 17.86 2.31 7.28
CA ALA A 78 17.66 3.76 7.30
C ALA A 78 18.25 4.46 6.05
N GLY A 79 19.30 3.92 5.44
CA GLY A 79 19.91 4.45 4.22
C GLY A 79 18.97 4.27 3.03
N GLU A 80 18.47 3.06 2.85
CA GLU A 80 17.48 2.76 1.79
C GLU A 80 16.18 3.53 2.00
N GLN A 81 15.69 3.64 3.25
CA GLN A 81 14.48 4.40 3.56
C GLN A 81 14.64 5.89 3.23
N ARG A 82 15.79 6.48 3.58
CA ARG A 82 16.12 7.86 3.22
C ARG A 82 16.10 8.06 1.71
N ARG A 83 16.73 7.16 0.97
CA ARG A 83 16.77 7.19 -0.50
C ARG A 83 15.35 7.19 -1.09
N ARG A 84 14.46 6.32 -0.61
CA ARG A 84 13.06 6.25 -1.06
C ARG A 84 12.30 7.54 -0.75
N PHE A 85 12.45 8.09 0.46
CA PHE A 85 11.83 9.37 0.81
C PHE A 85 12.32 10.51 -0.07
N GLN A 86 13.60 10.59 -0.36
CA GLN A 86 14.16 11.60 -1.26
C GLN A 86 13.59 11.48 -2.67
N GLN A 87 13.48 10.27 -3.20
CA GLN A 87 12.86 10.02 -4.51
C GLN A 87 11.38 10.44 -4.54
N ALA A 88 10.61 10.09 -3.49
CA ALA A 88 9.21 10.49 -3.38
C ALA A 88 9.03 12.01 -3.29
N LEU A 89 9.89 12.70 -2.53
CA LEU A 89 9.89 14.15 -2.44
C LEU A 89 10.21 14.81 -3.78
N GLU A 90 11.19 14.29 -4.49
CA GLU A 90 11.57 14.82 -5.82
C GLU A 90 10.45 14.60 -6.85
N ALA A 91 9.82 13.42 -6.86
CA ALA A 91 8.64 13.16 -7.69
C ALA A 91 7.48 14.08 -7.32
N GLY A 92 7.26 14.32 -6.02
CA GLY A 92 6.26 15.27 -5.54
C GLY A 92 6.51 16.70 -6.03
N ARG A 93 7.77 17.17 -5.97
CA ARG A 93 8.17 18.50 -6.48
C ARG A 93 7.88 18.65 -7.96
N ARG A 94 8.25 17.65 -8.77
CA ARG A 94 7.97 17.64 -10.22
C ARG A 94 6.47 17.70 -10.53
N ALA A 95 5.65 17.10 -9.65
CA ALA A 95 4.20 17.13 -9.74
C ALA A 95 3.56 18.38 -9.10
N GLY A 96 4.36 19.38 -8.69
CA GLY A 96 3.86 20.63 -8.07
C GLY A 96 3.28 20.45 -6.66
N ARG A 97 3.55 19.32 -5.98
CA ARG A 97 3.07 19.08 -4.61
C ARG A 97 3.94 19.81 -3.57
N PRO A 98 3.36 20.26 -2.45
CA PRO A 98 4.13 20.82 -1.34
C PRO A 98 5.19 19.83 -0.84
N THR A 99 6.36 20.35 -0.48
CA THR A 99 7.43 19.52 0.08
C THR A 99 7.37 19.54 1.61
N THR A 100 7.57 18.37 2.21
CA THR A 100 7.74 18.19 3.65
C THR A 100 9.20 17.89 3.98
N PRO A 101 9.71 18.26 5.16
CA PRO A 101 11.06 17.87 5.57
C PRO A 101 11.15 16.35 5.76
N LEU A 102 12.36 15.81 5.62
CA LEU A 102 12.63 14.41 5.93
C LEU A 102 12.40 14.14 7.42
N PRO A 103 11.80 13.00 7.78
CA PRO A 103 11.54 12.62 9.17
C PRO A 103 12.83 12.06 9.82
N GLU A 104 13.78 12.94 10.14
CA GLU A 104 15.11 12.56 10.62
C GLU A 104 15.09 11.70 11.89
N ARG A 105 14.16 11.97 12.82
CA ARG A 105 14.02 11.16 14.05
C ARG A 105 13.60 9.74 13.73
N PHE A 106 12.61 9.58 12.85
CA PHE A 106 12.18 8.25 12.38
C PHE A 106 13.35 7.50 11.74
N LEU A 107 14.10 8.14 10.85
CA LEU A 107 15.25 7.52 10.18
C LEU A 107 16.36 7.12 11.18
N ALA A 108 16.57 7.91 12.22
CA ALA A 108 17.54 7.58 13.27
C ALA A 108 17.07 6.37 14.12
N ASP A 109 15.78 6.31 14.47
CA ASP A 109 15.22 5.23 15.27
C ASP A 109 15.08 3.92 14.48
N LEU A 110 14.92 4.01 13.16
CA LEU A 110 14.78 2.86 12.27
C LEU A 110 15.97 1.87 12.36
N THR A 111 17.18 2.39 12.59
CA THR A 111 18.39 1.56 12.77
C THR A 111 18.32 0.66 14.01
N ARG A 112 17.43 0.94 14.95
CA ARG A 112 17.24 0.20 16.19
C ARG A 112 16.07 -0.78 16.12
N MET A 113 15.29 -0.72 15.04
CA MET A 113 14.15 -1.61 14.84
C MET A 113 14.65 -3.02 14.46
N PRO A 114 14.26 -4.05 15.22
CA PRO A 114 14.57 -5.44 14.83
C PRO A 114 13.79 -5.82 13.55
N PRO A 115 14.15 -6.92 12.87
CA PRO A 115 13.30 -7.48 11.84
C PRO A 115 11.89 -7.69 12.37
N ALA A 116 10.92 -7.07 11.70
CA ALA A 116 9.52 -7.07 12.11
C ALA A 116 8.61 -7.17 10.88
N THR A 117 7.37 -7.56 11.12
CA THR A 117 6.29 -7.52 10.14
C THR A 117 5.16 -6.68 10.72
N GLY A 118 4.71 -5.70 9.95
CA GLY A 118 3.53 -4.89 10.26
C GLY A 118 2.35 -5.29 9.40
N ASN A 119 1.14 -5.07 9.92
CA ASN A 119 -0.09 -5.23 9.18
C ASN A 119 -1.11 -4.19 9.62
N ALA A 120 -1.62 -3.40 8.67
CA ALA A 120 -2.72 -2.48 8.88
C ALA A 120 -4.03 -3.17 8.46
N LEU A 121 -4.97 -3.30 9.40
CA LEU A 121 -6.29 -3.89 9.18
C LEU A 121 -7.36 -2.79 9.25
N GLY A 122 -8.18 -2.67 8.20
CA GLY A 122 -9.36 -1.80 8.18
C GLY A 122 -10.50 -2.40 9.00
N VAL A 123 -10.61 -2.01 10.27
CA VAL A 123 -11.63 -2.56 11.18
C VAL A 123 -13.04 -2.21 10.72
N ASP A 124 -13.26 -0.98 10.25
CA ASP A 124 -14.56 -0.55 9.71
C ASP A 124 -14.92 -1.32 8.45
N ARG A 125 -13.95 -1.58 7.54
CA ARG A 125 -14.15 -2.43 6.37
C ARG A 125 -14.49 -3.88 6.75
N LEU A 126 -13.89 -4.39 7.82
CA LEU A 126 -14.24 -5.71 8.36
C LEU A 126 -15.68 -5.71 8.91
N ALA A 127 -16.06 -4.66 9.63
CA ALA A 127 -17.41 -4.49 10.14
C ALA A 127 -18.45 -4.41 9.01
N MET A 128 -18.16 -3.67 7.92
CA MET A 128 -19.00 -3.64 6.70
C MET A 128 -19.24 -5.03 6.15
N LEU A 129 -18.17 -5.83 5.98
CA LEU A 129 -18.28 -7.19 5.44
C LEU A 129 -19.13 -8.08 6.36
N MET A 130 -18.97 -7.97 7.68
CA MET A 130 -19.75 -8.75 8.65
C MET A 130 -21.22 -8.31 8.72
N ALA A 131 -21.50 -7.03 8.53
CA ALA A 131 -22.86 -6.47 8.47
C ALA A 131 -23.55 -6.71 7.11
N GLY A 132 -22.78 -7.08 6.07
CA GLY A 132 -23.31 -7.27 4.71
C GLY A 132 -23.68 -5.96 4.03
N THR A 133 -23.07 -4.84 4.43
CA THR A 133 -23.26 -3.53 3.79
C THR A 133 -22.10 -3.17 2.86
N VAL A 134 -22.35 -2.29 1.91
CA VAL A 134 -21.34 -1.72 1.00
C VAL A 134 -20.99 -0.28 1.35
N ASP A 135 -21.66 0.30 2.35
CA ASP A 135 -21.46 1.67 2.80
C ASP A 135 -20.78 1.68 4.18
N ILE A 136 -19.65 2.41 4.27
CA ILE A 136 -18.87 2.51 5.51
C ILE A 136 -19.61 3.31 6.58
N ASP A 137 -20.51 4.20 6.18
CA ASP A 137 -21.27 5.02 7.10
C ASP A 137 -22.27 4.18 7.91
N ASP A 138 -22.72 3.04 7.38
CA ASP A 138 -23.57 2.08 8.10
C ASP A 138 -22.91 1.47 9.35
N VAL A 139 -21.59 1.52 9.43
CA VAL A 139 -20.81 0.95 10.53
C VAL A 139 -20.00 1.98 11.32
N THR A 140 -20.15 3.25 10.97
CA THR A 140 -19.46 4.37 11.61
C THR A 140 -20.45 5.12 12.52
N ALA A 141 -20.11 5.28 13.79
CA ALA A 141 -21.02 5.91 14.77
C ALA A 141 -21.27 7.40 14.52
N PHE A 142 -20.30 8.10 13.89
CA PHE A 142 -20.39 9.51 13.49
C PHE A 142 -19.69 9.68 12.17
N THR A 143 -20.41 10.07 11.15
CA THR A 143 -19.84 10.35 9.83
C THR A 143 -19.24 11.76 9.77
N PRO A 144 -18.33 12.05 8.83
CA PRO A 144 -17.79 13.41 8.66
C PRO A 144 -18.84 14.48 8.42
N GLU A 145 -19.97 14.12 7.79
CA GLU A 145 -21.09 15.00 7.51
C GLU A 145 -21.91 15.34 8.76
N GLU A 146 -21.79 14.54 9.83
CA GLU A 146 -22.50 14.73 11.11
C GLU A 146 -21.66 15.50 12.14
N LEU A 147 -20.39 15.77 11.83
CA LEU A 147 -19.44 16.50 12.69
C LEU A 147 -19.25 17.95 12.23
#